data_a1f12bd01b11d79f72bba0d3318ea229
#
_entry.id   a1f12bd01b11d79f72bba0d3318ea229
#
_cell.length_a   1.000
_cell.length_b   1.000
_cell.length_c   1.000
_cell.angle_alpha   90.00
_cell.angle_beta   90.00
_cell.angle_gamma   90.00
#
_symmetry.space_group_name_H-M   'P 1'
#
loop_
_entity.id
_entity.type
_entity.pdbx_description
1 polymer ?
#
loop_
_entity_poly.entity_id
_entity_poly.type
_entity_poly.pdbx_seq_one_letter_code
_entity_poly.pdbx_strand_id
1 'polypeptide(L)'
;MKNIKNQSQEVKEPDLTGTYTARDYISWKAEELMELIHGRISRMAPGPSRGHQEIVMILGTVLYTHFRSKCKVYPAPMDVYLIHPNEDWKETKNIVQPDICVICDPAKLHDRGCMGAPDLVVEILSPGTAAKDLGPKRDLYEEYGVKELWIVHPVEGTIALHLLENGKYKILPIYAKGKTLQSPTFPDLKVDLDAVFADE
;
A
#
# COMPACT_ATOMS: atom_id res chain seq x y z
N MET A 1 49.78 16.63 7.86
CA MET A 1 48.57 16.70 6.98
C MET A 1 48.21 15.29 6.54
N LYS A 2 47.19 14.68 7.18
CA LYS A 2 46.71 13.34 6.80
C LYS A 2 45.60 13.53 5.79
N ASN A 3 45.81 13.02 4.56
CA ASN A 3 44.80 12.94 3.52
C ASN A 3 43.68 12.02 3.98
N ILE A 4 42.53 12.57 4.30
CA ILE A 4 41.29 11.84 4.43
C ILE A 4 40.79 11.60 2.99
N LYS A 5 41.06 10.41 2.45
CA LYS A 5 40.40 9.95 1.25
C LYS A 5 38.92 9.72 1.57
N ASN A 6 38.08 10.66 1.13
CA ASN A 6 36.65 10.40 0.99
C ASN A 6 36.47 9.21 0.03
N GLN A 7 36.19 8.03 0.60
CA GLN A 7 35.63 6.94 -0.19
C GLN A 7 34.18 7.34 -0.48
N SER A 8 33.96 7.91 -1.66
CA SER A 8 32.63 7.94 -2.23
C SER A 8 32.20 6.47 -2.41
N GLN A 9 31.29 6.00 -1.55
CA GLN A 9 30.61 4.74 -1.80
C GLN A 9 29.89 4.91 -3.14
N GLU A 10 30.34 4.20 -4.16
CA GLU A 10 29.61 4.07 -5.42
C GLU A 10 28.23 3.48 -5.09
N VAL A 11 27.21 4.28 -5.34
CA VAL A 11 25.82 3.88 -5.20
C VAL A 11 25.52 2.97 -6.39
N LYS A 12 25.53 1.67 -6.15
CA LYS A 12 25.19 0.67 -7.19
C LYS A 12 23.67 0.67 -7.37
N GLU A 13 23.24 0.72 -8.63
CA GLU A 13 21.89 0.30 -8.99
C GLU A 13 21.70 -1.17 -8.54
N PRO A 14 20.54 -1.52 -7.94
CA PRO A 14 20.32 -2.88 -7.48
C PRO A 14 20.21 -3.85 -8.67
N ASP A 15 20.79 -5.04 -8.52
CA ASP A 15 20.58 -6.14 -9.46
C ASP A 15 19.15 -6.68 -9.32
N LEU A 16 18.35 -6.57 -10.38
CA LEU A 16 16.94 -6.97 -10.38
C LEU A 16 16.73 -8.48 -10.12
N THR A 17 17.78 -9.30 -10.24
CA THR A 17 17.72 -10.75 -9.98
C THR A 17 18.08 -11.11 -8.54
N GLY A 18 18.58 -10.15 -7.77
CA GLY A 18 18.98 -10.30 -6.39
C GLY A 18 17.83 -10.54 -5.41
N THR A 19 18.20 -10.82 -4.16
CA THR A 19 17.26 -10.86 -3.03
C THR A 19 17.75 -9.89 -1.96
N TYR A 20 16.86 -9.06 -1.47
CA TYR A 20 17.17 -7.88 -0.67
C TYR A 20 16.31 -7.78 0.58
N THR A 21 16.81 -7.03 1.53
CA THR A 21 16.10 -6.62 2.75
C THR A 21 15.82 -5.11 2.72
N ALA A 22 15.05 -4.63 3.68
CA ALA A 22 14.84 -3.20 3.87
C ALA A 22 16.16 -2.45 4.13
N ARG A 23 17.14 -3.09 4.76
CA ARG A 23 18.50 -2.54 4.97
C ARG A 23 19.17 -2.20 3.64
N ASP A 24 19.04 -3.09 2.66
CA ASP A 24 19.57 -2.86 1.32
C ASP A 24 18.78 -1.76 0.62
N TYR A 25 17.45 -1.86 0.63
CA TYR A 25 16.51 -0.92 0.00
C TYR A 25 16.77 0.53 0.42
N ILE A 26 16.92 0.81 1.71
CA ILE A 26 17.18 2.19 2.20
C ILE A 26 18.55 2.73 1.82
N SER A 27 19.49 1.88 1.39
CA SER A 27 20.81 2.28 0.94
C SER A 27 20.85 2.71 -0.52
N TRP A 28 19.83 2.35 -1.31
CA TRP A 28 19.79 2.68 -2.72
C TRP A 28 19.42 4.15 -2.94
N LYS A 29 20.00 4.71 -4.00
CA LYS A 29 19.57 5.98 -4.60
C LYS A 29 18.87 5.67 -5.91
N ALA A 30 17.74 5.04 -5.83
CA ALA A 30 16.96 4.73 -7.01
C ALA A 30 16.20 5.98 -7.48
N GLU A 31 16.23 6.24 -8.79
CA GLU A 31 15.42 7.28 -9.41
C GLU A 31 13.97 6.83 -9.61
N GLU A 32 13.74 5.51 -9.57
CA GLU A 32 12.42 4.90 -9.75
C GLU A 32 11.85 4.37 -8.43
N LEU A 33 10.54 4.48 -8.28
CA LEU A 33 9.82 3.86 -7.17
C LEU A 33 9.83 2.34 -7.34
N MET A 34 10.18 1.63 -6.27
CA MET A 34 10.29 0.18 -6.24
C MET A 34 9.64 -0.37 -4.99
N GLU A 35 9.16 -1.59 -5.08
CA GLU A 35 8.68 -2.39 -3.95
C GLU A 35 9.60 -3.59 -3.77
N LEU A 36 9.63 -4.16 -2.56
CA LEU A 36 10.20 -5.48 -2.31
C LEU A 36 9.08 -6.46 -1.99
N ILE A 37 9.00 -7.54 -2.77
CA ILE A 37 8.05 -8.62 -2.55
C ILE A 37 8.86 -9.91 -2.40
N HIS A 38 8.85 -10.50 -1.22
CA HIS A 38 9.70 -11.65 -0.85
C HIS A 38 11.19 -11.41 -1.15
N GLY A 39 11.65 -10.18 -0.92
CA GLY A 39 13.02 -9.73 -1.17
C GLY A 39 13.35 -9.46 -2.64
N ARG A 40 12.42 -9.64 -3.55
CA ARG A 40 12.62 -9.36 -4.96
C ARG A 40 12.12 -7.97 -5.30
N ILE A 41 12.90 -7.28 -6.15
CA ILE A 41 12.52 -5.96 -6.63
C ILE A 41 11.34 -6.09 -7.59
N SER A 42 10.29 -5.36 -7.28
CA SER A 42 9.14 -5.13 -8.16
C SER A 42 9.13 -3.66 -8.56
N ARG A 43 9.40 -3.36 -9.81
CA ARG A 43 9.28 -2.00 -10.33
C ARG A 43 7.82 -1.58 -10.34
N MET A 44 7.56 -0.35 -9.99
CA MET A 44 6.23 0.22 -10.14
C MET A 44 5.92 0.45 -11.63
N ALA A 45 4.65 0.39 -11.98
CA ALA A 45 4.19 0.71 -13.33
C ALA A 45 4.54 2.17 -13.68
N PRO A 46 4.63 2.52 -14.98
CA PRO A 46 4.64 3.92 -15.41
C PRO A 46 3.50 4.71 -14.77
N GLY A 47 3.63 6.02 -14.72
CA GLY A 47 2.71 6.92 -14.01
C GLY A 47 1.23 6.55 -14.18
N PRO A 48 0.42 6.66 -13.12
CA PRO A 48 -0.96 6.24 -13.10
C PRO A 48 -1.81 7.05 -14.09
N SER A 49 -2.90 6.44 -14.57
CA SER A 49 -3.86 7.14 -15.45
C SER A 49 -4.61 8.26 -14.70
N ARG A 50 -5.20 9.20 -15.45
CA ARG A 50 -6.04 10.26 -14.87
C ARG A 50 -7.15 9.67 -13.99
N GLY A 51 -7.92 8.71 -14.50
CA GLY A 51 -9.01 8.08 -13.72
C GLY A 51 -8.53 7.38 -12.45
N HIS A 52 -7.36 6.73 -12.48
CA HIS A 52 -6.75 6.19 -11.26
C HIS A 52 -6.51 7.29 -10.22
N GLN A 53 -5.92 8.42 -10.63
CA GLN A 53 -5.63 9.55 -9.74
C GLN A 53 -6.90 10.20 -9.18
N GLU A 54 -7.96 10.28 -9.97
CA GLU A 54 -9.28 10.79 -9.53
C GLU A 54 -9.85 9.91 -8.42
N ILE A 55 -9.82 8.59 -8.59
CA ILE A 55 -10.28 7.63 -7.57
C ILE A 55 -9.41 7.74 -6.31
N VAL A 56 -8.07 7.85 -6.44
CA VAL A 56 -7.17 8.10 -5.29
C VAL A 56 -7.60 9.35 -4.53
N MET A 57 -7.87 10.45 -5.24
CA MET A 57 -8.26 11.72 -4.61
C MET A 57 -9.62 11.64 -3.93
N ILE A 58 -10.61 11.03 -4.56
CA ILE A 58 -11.95 10.89 -3.98
C ILE A 58 -11.92 10.00 -2.75
N LEU A 59 -11.40 8.78 -2.87
CA LEU A 59 -11.30 7.84 -1.74
C LEU A 59 -10.39 8.38 -0.65
N GLY A 60 -9.24 8.97 -1.01
CA GLY A 60 -8.33 9.61 -0.07
C GLY A 60 -9.00 10.72 0.72
N THR A 61 -9.82 11.55 0.08
CA THR A 61 -10.58 12.64 0.74
C THR A 61 -11.63 12.08 1.70
N VAL A 62 -12.38 11.07 1.29
CA VAL A 62 -13.41 10.43 2.14
C VAL A 62 -12.73 9.81 3.36
N LEU A 63 -11.68 9.00 3.16
CA LEU A 63 -10.95 8.35 4.24
C LEU A 63 -10.28 9.37 5.16
N TYR A 64 -9.59 10.38 4.61
CA TYR A 64 -8.96 11.43 5.42
C TYR A 64 -9.99 12.20 6.26
N THR A 65 -11.11 12.57 5.68
CA THR A 65 -12.17 13.30 6.39
C THR A 65 -12.75 12.46 7.55
N HIS A 66 -12.94 11.17 7.30
CA HIS A 66 -13.46 10.25 8.32
C HIS A 66 -12.45 10.00 9.44
N PHE A 67 -11.17 9.76 9.09
CA PHE A 67 -10.15 9.29 10.03
C PHE A 67 -9.30 10.39 10.68
N ARG A 68 -9.32 11.64 10.20
CA ARG A 68 -8.39 12.72 10.60
C ARG A 68 -8.18 12.92 12.10
N SER A 69 -9.17 12.56 12.92
CA SER A 69 -9.10 12.70 14.39
C SER A 69 -8.70 11.41 15.11
N LYS A 70 -8.66 10.27 14.43
CA LYS A 70 -8.44 8.94 15.01
C LYS A 70 -7.23 8.22 14.43
N CYS A 71 -7.07 8.27 13.12
CA CYS A 71 -6.01 7.56 12.40
C CYS A 71 -5.33 8.50 11.40
N LYS A 72 -4.24 8.05 10.79
CA LYS A 72 -3.57 8.75 9.70
C LYS A 72 -3.87 8.05 8.39
N VAL A 73 -4.06 8.85 7.34
CA VAL A 73 -4.33 8.39 5.96
C VAL A 73 -3.23 8.92 5.07
N TYR A 74 -2.61 8.04 4.31
CA TYR A 74 -1.54 8.38 3.39
C TYR A 74 -1.82 7.78 2.01
N PRO A 75 -1.78 8.59 0.95
CA PRO A 75 -1.72 8.10 -0.42
C PRO A 75 -0.29 7.68 -0.78
N ALA A 76 -0.13 6.93 -1.86
CA ALA A 76 1.17 6.66 -2.47
C ALA A 76 1.88 7.98 -2.89
N PRO A 77 3.24 8.00 -2.88
CA PRO A 77 4.12 6.95 -2.41
C PRO A 77 4.29 6.97 -0.89
N MET A 78 3.96 5.89 -0.23
CA MET A 78 4.18 5.70 1.20
C MET A 78 4.70 4.29 1.43
N ASP A 79 5.95 4.16 1.84
CA ASP A 79 6.54 2.85 2.13
C ASP A 79 5.85 2.20 3.34
N VAL A 80 5.41 0.97 3.15
CA VAL A 80 4.90 0.09 4.19
C VAL A 80 5.84 -1.10 4.34
N TYR A 81 6.59 -1.11 5.43
CA TYR A 81 7.50 -2.20 5.80
C TYR A 81 6.70 -3.27 6.52
N LEU A 82 6.32 -4.32 5.82
CA LEU A 82 5.54 -5.41 6.39
C LEU A 82 6.43 -6.25 7.30
N ILE A 83 6.12 -6.23 8.60
CA ILE A 83 6.84 -6.94 9.67
C ILE A 83 5.85 -7.52 10.65
N HIS A 84 6.22 -8.63 11.28
CA HIS A 84 5.50 -9.13 12.46
C HIS A 84 5.94 -8.38 13.73
N PRO A 85 5.12 -8.42 14.80
CA PRO A 85 5.49 -7.81 16.07
C PRO A 85 6.88 -8.28 16.56
N ASN A 86 7.71 -7.31 17.00
CA ASN A 86 9.08 -7.52 17.50
C ASN A 86 10.15 -7.92 16.46
N GLU A 87 9.85 -7.91 15.18
CA GLU A 87 10.86 -8.05 14.14
C GLU A 87 11.60 -6.72 13.89
N ASP A 88 12.90 -6.83 13.57
CA ASP A 88 13.65 -5.66 13.10
C ASP A 88 13.17 -5.31 11.68
N TRP A 89 12.55 -4.15 11.52
CA TRP A 89 12.03 -3.69 10.25
C TRP A 89 13.09 -3.62 9.13
N LYS A 90 14.38 -3.51 9.50
CA LYS A 90 15.48 -3.48 8.53
C LYS A 90 15.74 -4.83 7.89
N GLU A 91 15.28 -5.90 8.49
CA GLU A 91 15.46 -7.27 8.00
C GLU A 91 14.27 -7.75 7.15
N THR A 92 13.17 -6.98 7.12
CA THR A 92 12.03 -7.35 6.27
C THR A 92 12.41 -7.40 4.81
N LYS A 93 11.80 -8.34 4.11
CA LYS A 93 11.91 -8.53 2.66
C LYS A 93 10.67 -8.06 1.92
N ASN A 94 9.75 -7.39 2.63
CA ASN A 94 8.47 -6.98 2.09
C ASN A 94 8.24 -5.50 2.38
N ILE A 95 8.39 -4.69 1.33
CA ILE A 95 8.13 -3.24 1.34
C ILE A 95 7.19 -2.97 0.18
N VAL A 96 6.00 -2.48 0.49
CA VAL A 96 4.98 -2.20 -0.51
C VAL A 96 4.53 -0.74 -0.44
N GLN A 97 4.01 -0.22 -1.53
CA GLN A 97 3.46 1.14 -1.62
C GLN A 97 2.00 1.05 -2.07
N PRO A 98 1.05 0.86 -1.14
CA PRO A 98 -0.36 0.82 -1.46
C PRO A 98 -0.85 2.19 -1.96
N ASP A 99 -1.84 2.21 -2.85
CA ASP A 99 -2.40 3.46 -3.35
C ASP A 99 -2.93 4.36 -2.24
N ILE A 100 -3.59 3.77 -1.20
CA ILE A 100 -3.95 4.47 0.03
C ILE A 100 -3.83 3.51 1.21
N CYS A 101 -3.29 3.99 2.33
CA CYS A 101 -3.30 3.24 3.58
C CYS A 101 -3.82 4.07 4.76
N VAL A 102 -4.49 3.39 5.71
CA VAL A 102 -4.97 3.96 6.97
C VAL A 102 -4.26 3.30 8.13
N ILE A 103 -3.65 4.12 9.01
CA ILE A 103 -2.82 3.67 10.13
C ILE A 103 -3.38 4.29 11.41
N CYS A 104 -3.91 3.45 12.30
CA CYS A 104 -4.54 3.90 13.54
C CYS A 104 -3.60 3.83 14.75
N ASP A 105 -2.55 3.02 14.68
CA ASP A 105 -1.53 2.95 15.72
C ASP A 105 -0.37 3.89 15.38
N PRO A 106 -0.20 5.01 16.13
CA PRO A 106 0.89 5.95 15.88
C PRO A 106 2.28 5.35 16.12
N ALA A 107 2.40 4.25 16.87
CA ALA A 107 3.68 3.57 17.08
C ALA A 107 4.24 2.92 15.80
N LYS A 108 3.40 2.69 14.80
CA LYS A 108 3.81 2.20 13.48
C LYS A 108 4.36 3.29 12.57
N LEU A 109 4.17 4.56 12.91
CA LEU A 109 4.61 5.68 12.07
C LEU A 109 6.08 6.01 12.34
N HIS A 110 6.86 6.01 11.27
CA HIS A 110 8.27 6.35 11.27
C HIS A 110 8.53 7.36 10.14
N ASP A 111 9.63 8.13 10.22
CA ASP A 111 9.99 9.10 9.17
C ASP A 111 10.14 8.48 7.77
N ARG A 112 10.41 7.18 7.71
CA ARG A 112 10.57 6.43 6.45
C ARG A 112 9.31 5.74 5.95
N GLY A 113 8.23 5.73 6.74
CA GLY A 113 7.01 5.04 6.34
C GLY A 113 6.29 4.36 7.50
N CYS A 114 5.48 3.36 7.20
CA CYS A 114 4.76 2.55 8.17
C CYS A 114 5.53 1.27 8.51
N MET A 115 5.77 1.02 9.79
CA MET A 115 6.42 -0.19 10.28
C MET A 115 5.36 -1.18 10.80
N GLY A 116 5.03 -2.16 9.97
CA GLY A 116 3.95 -3.13 10.21
C GLY A 116 2.72 -2.91 9.33
N ALA A 117 1.73 -3.78 9.48
CA ALA A 117 0.51 -3.73 8.67
C ALA A 117 -0.35 -2.50 8.98
N PRO A 118 -0.80 -1.72 7.98
CA PRO A 118 -1.88 -0.75 8.14
C PRO A 118 -3.19 -1.42 8.57
N ASP A 119 -4.13 -0.63 9.08
CA ASP A 119 -5.45 -1.12 9.46
C ASP A 119 -6.37 -1.32 8.25
N LEU A 120 -6.25 -0.45 7.25
CA LEU A 120 -6.96 -0.55 5.98
C LEU A 120 -6.01 -0.18 4.84
N VAL A 121 -6.09 -0.93 3.75
CA VAL A 121 -5.35 -0.70 2.50
C VAL A 121 -6.33 -0.61 1.35
N VAL A 122 -6.08 0.29 0.41
CA VAL A 122 -6.78 0.40 -0.86
C VAL A 122 -5.77 0.24 -1.98
N GLU A 123 -6.05 -0.68 -2.91
CA GLU A 123 -5.33 -0.86 -4.17
C GLU A 123 -6.29 -0.61 -5.33
N ILE A 124 -5.90 0.28 -6.23
CA ILE A 124 -6.71 0.67 -7.40
C ILE A 124 -6.09 0.04 -8.63
N LEU A 125 -6.76 -0.94 -9.20
CA LEU A 125 -6.21 -1.74 -10.28
C LEU A 125 -5.96 -0.92 -11.53
N SER A 126 -4.83 -1.19 -12.14
CA SER A 126 -4.48 -0.77 -13.49
C SER A 126 -4.06 -1.99 -14.32
N PRO A 127 -4.09 -1.93 -15.65
CA PRO A 127 -3.64 -3.06 -16.49
C PRO A 127 -2.21 -3.51 -16.17
N GLY A 128 -1.35 -2.60 -15.69
CA GLY A 128 0.05 -2.89 -15.36
C GLY A 128 0.27 -3.50 -13.98
N THR A 129 -0.65 -3.32 -13.03
CA THR A 129 -0.49 -3.73 -11.63
C THR A 129 -1.43 -4.84 -11.19
N ALA A 130 -2.56 -5.04 -11.89
CA ALA A 130 -3.64 -5.94 -11.48
C ALA A 130 -3.16 -7.34 -11.05
N ALA A 131 -2.24 -7.96 -11.82
CA ALA A 131 -1.73 -9.29 -11.48
C ALA A 131 -0.93 -9.31 -10.15
N LYS A 132 -0.22 -8.23 -9.83
CA LYS A 132 0.55 -8.06 -8.61
C LYS A 132 -0.36 -7.77 -7.40
N ASP A 133 -1.33 -6.89 -7.58
CA ASP A 133 -2.23 -6.45 -6.52
C ASP A 133 -3.24 -7.54 -6.13
N LEU A 134 -3.72 -8.31 -7.12
CA LEU A 134 -4.64 -9.45 -6.90
C LEU A 134 -3.95 -10.73 -6.39
N GLY A 135 -2.64 -10.83 -6.49
CA GLY A 135 -1.86 -12.00 -6.07
C GLY A 135 -0.89 -11.67 -4.93
N PRO A 136 0.40 -11.48 -5.23
CA PRO A 136 1.45 -11.40 -4.20
C PRO A 136 1.22 -10.34 -3.13
N LYS A 137 0.74 -9.13 -3.47
CA LYS A 137 0.47 -8.08 -2.47
C LYS A 137 -0.71 -8.45 -1.57
N ARG A 138 -1.80 -8.95 -2.16
CA ARG A 138 -2.95 -9.42 -1.39
C ARG A 138 -2.54 -10.49 -0.36
N ASP A 139 -1.71 -11.46 -0.79
CA ASP A 139 -1.26 -12.55 0.08
C ASP A 139 -0.35 -12.01 1.21
N LEU A 140 0.51 -11.04 0.92
CA LEU A 140 1.29 -10.34 1.94
C LEU A 140 0.40 -9.58 2.92
N TYR A 141 -0.61 -8.85 2.45
CA TYR A 141 -1.53 -8.14 3.34
C TYR A 141 -2.29 -9.09 4.27
N GLU A 142 -2.69 -10.27 3.77
CA GLU A 142 -3.29 -11.32 4.58
C GLU A 142 -2.30 -11.84 5.64
N GLU A 143 -1.09 -12.20 5.22
CA GLU A 143 -0.05 -12.77 6.08
C GLU A 143 0.33 -11.83 7.23
N TYR A 144 0.52 -10.53 6.93
CA TYR A 144 0.96 -9.54 7.91
C TYR A 144 -0.19 -8.91 8.69
N GLY A 145 -1.44 -9.24 8.40
CA GLY A 145 -2.58 -8.88 9.22
C GLY A 145 -3.21 -7.52 8.93
N VAL A 146 -3.20 -7.08 7.67
CA VAL A 146 -4.04 -5.94 7.24
C VAL A 146 -5.51 -6.32 7.44
N LYS A 147 -6.23 -5.58 8.30
CA LYS A 147 -7.58 -5.96 8.72
C LYS A 147 -8.60 -5.89 7.60
N GLU A 148 -8.46 -4.90 6.72
CA GLU A 148 -9.37 -4.65 5.62
C GLU A 148 -8.60 -4.21 4.37
N LEU A 149 -8.84 -4.90 3.24
CA LEU A 149 -8.24 -4.58 1.96
C LEU A 149 -9.35 -4.33 0.94
N TRP A 150 -9.30 -3.18 0.29
CA TRP A 150 -10.20 -2.81 -0.80
C TRP A 150 -9.46 -2.93 -2.13
N ILE A 151 -9.95 -3.79 -3.01
CA ILE A 151 -9.50 -3.86 -4.39
C ILE A 151 -10.50 -3.13 -5.25
N VAL A 152 -10.08 -2.00 -5.79
CA VAL A 152 -10.91 -1.13 -6.63
C VAL A 152 -10.70 -1.51 -8.10
N HIS A 153 -11.79 -1.74 -8.81
CA HIS A 153 -11.82 -2.03 -10.23
C HIS A 153 -12.42 -0.84 -10.99
N PRO A 154 -11.58 0.10 -11.49
CA PRO A 154 -12.08 1.35 -12.09
C PRO A 154 -12.99 1.13 -13.29
N VAL A 155 -12.62 0.18 -14.19
CA VAL A 155 -13.36 -0.09 -15.42
C VAL A 155 -14.75 -0.67 -15.12
N GLU A 156 -14.84 -1.56 -14.15
CA GLU A 156 -16.10 -2.22 -13.75
C GLU A 156 -16.91 -1.36 -12.77
N GLY A 157 -16.35 -0.28 -12.26
CA GLY A 157 -16.99 0.58 -11.24
C GLY A 157 -17.33 -0.18 -9.96
N THR A 158 -16.40 -1.05 -9.50
CA THR A 158 -16.64 -1.93 -8.36
C THR A 158 -15.51 -1.92 -7.34
N ILE A 159 -15.83 -2.28 -6.09
CA ILE A 159 -14.87 -2.52 -5.01
C ILE A 159 -15.11 -3.93 -4.44
N ALA A 160 -14.07 -4.77 -4.47
CA ALA A 160 -14.02 -6.03 -3.76
C ALA A 160 -13.38 -5.81 -2.38
N LEU A 161 -14.13 -6.10 -1.32
CA LEU A 161 -13.70 -5.92 0.05
C LEU A 161 -13.24 -7.25 0.64
N HIS A 162 -12.01 -7.29 1.12
CA HIS A 162 -11.41 -8.44 1.79
C HIS A 162 -11.32 -8.11 3.29
N LEU A 163 -12.00 -8.88 4.12
CA LEU A 163 -11.99 -8.74 5.58
C LEU A 163 -11.15 -9.84 6.19
N LEU A 164 -10.20 -9.49 7.04
CA LEU A 164 -9.37 -10.46 7.75
C LEU A 164 -10.15 -11.08 8.92
N GLU A 165 -10.49 -12.36 8.79
CA GLU A 165 -11.13 -13.15 9.83
C GLU A 165 -10.28 -14.40 10.12
N ASN A 166 -9.88 -14.61 11.37
CA ASN A 166 -9.07 -15.76 11.79
C ASN A 166 -7.77 -15.95 10.96
N GLY A 167 -7.12 -14.85 10.59
CA GLY A 167 -5.87 -14.85 9.82
C GLY A 167 -6.02 -15.15 8.33
N LYS A 168 -7.25 -15.13 7.81
CA LYS A 168 -7.55 -15.33 6.39
C LYS A 168 -8.52 -14.29 5.86
N TYR A 169 -8.34 -13.89 4.60
CA TYR A 169 -9.27 -12.99 3.95
C TYR A 169 -10.54 -13.70 3.53
N LYS A 170 -11.66 -13.19 4.04
CA LYS A 170 -12.99 -13.46 3.55
C LYS A 170 -13.36 -12.36 2.56
N ILE A 171 -13.67 -12.75 1.34
CA ILE A 171 -14.16 -11.82 0.32
C ILE A 171 -15.64 -11.60 0.55
N LEU A 172 -16.02 -10.36 0.79
CA LEU A 172 -17.41 -9.95 0.95
C LEU A 172 -18.08 -9.74 -0.42
N PRO A 173 -19.43 -9.63 -0.48
CA PRO A 173 -20.10 -9.28 -1.71
C PRO A 173 -19.52 -8.01 -2.34
N ILE A 174 -19.33 -8.03 -3.66
CA ILE A 174 -18.77 -6.91 -4.41
C ILE A 174 -19.73 -5.72 -4.34
N TYR A 175 -19.19 -4.56 -4.01
CA TYR A 175 -19.89 -3.29 -4.04
C TYR A 175 -19.73 -2.65 -5.44
N ALA A 176 -20.82 -2.19 -6.02
CA ALA A 176 -20.84 -1.56 -7.35
C ALA A 176 -21.43 -0.17 -7.29
N LYS A 177 -21.26 0.62 -8.36
CA LYS A 177 -21.95 1.89 -8.59
C LYS A 177 -23.44 1.75 -8.27
N GLY A 178 -24.07 2.74 -7.65
CA GLY A 178 -25.46 2.68 -7.11
C GLY A 178 -25.58 2.11 -5.72
N LYS A 179 -24.45 1.81 -5.04
CA LYS A 179 -24.43 1.30 -3.67
C LYS A 179 -23.55 2.15 -2.76
N THR A 180 -23.84 2.09 -1.47
CA THR A 180 -22.97 2.63 -0.43
C THR A 180 -22.15 1.47 0.15
N LEU A 181 -20.82 1.56 0.10
CA LEU A 181 -19.93 0.65 0.79
C LEU A 181 -19.89 1.04 2.26
N GLN A 182 -20.10 0.08 3.15
CA GLN A 182 -19.89 0.25 4.59
C GLN A 182 -18.76 -0.65 5.04
N SER A 183 -17.76 -0.06 5.70
CA SER A 183 -16.61 -0.82 6.21
C SER A 183 -17.02 -1.69 7.40
N PRO A 184 -16.72 -3.00 7.39
CA PRO A 184 -16.93 -3.85 8.55
C PRO A 184 -16.00 -3.53 9.72
N THR A 185 -14.76 -3.17 9.44
CA THR A 185 -13.76 -2.81 10.47
C THR A 185 -14.07 -1.45 11.09
N PHE A 186 -14.64 -0.54 10.30
CA PHE A 186 -15.00 0.82 10.72
C PHE A 186 -16.48 1.11 10.40
N PRO A 187 -17.43 0.64 11.21
CA PRO A 187 -18.87 0.66 10.86
C PRO A 187 -19.47 2.05 10.57
N ASP A 188 -18.82 3.11 11.07
CA ASP A 188 -19.22 4.50 10.79
C ASP A 188 -18.70 5.00 9.44
N LEU A 189 -17.74 4.30 8.81
CA LEU A 189 -17.22 4.64 7.50
C LEU A 189 -18.17 4.14 6.42
N LYS A 190 -18.73 5.10 5.68
CA LYS A 190 -19.58 4.86 4.51
C LYS A 190 -19.04 5.59 3.31
N VAL A 191 -19.00 4.93 2.16
CA VAL A 191 -18.53 5.47 0.90
C VAL A 191 -19.61 5.33 -0.15
N ASP A 192 -20.03 6.46 -0.70
CA ASP A 192 -20.96 6.48 -1.83
C ASP A 192 -20.20 6.15 -3.12
N LEU A 193 -20.54 5.03 -3.76
CA LEU A 193 -19.83 4.58 -4.95
C LEU A 193 -20.23 5.34 -6.21
N ASP A 194 -21.37 6.04 -6.22
CA ASP A 194 -21.70 6.95 -7.31
C ASP A 194 -20.74 8.15 -7.35
N ALA A 195 -20.32 8.64 -6.19
CA ALA A 195 -19.32 9.69 -6.11
C ALA A 195 -17.90 9.20 -6.48
N VAL A 196 -17.58 7.92 -6.18
CA VAL A 196 -16.25 7.34 -6.50
C VAL A 196 -16.11 7.07 -7.99
N PHE A 197 -17.17 6.58 -8.64
CA PHE A 197 -17.19 6.18 -10.05
C PHE A 197 -18.07 7.10 -10.90
N ALA A 198 -18.11 8.39 -10.58
CA ALA A 198 -18.82 9.36 -11.40
C ALA A 198 -18.22 9.36 -12.82
N ASP A 199 -19.08 9.24 -13.82
CA ASP A 199 -18.69 9.49 -15.20
C ASP A 199 -18.50 10.98 -15.39
N GLU A 200 -17.44 11.41 -16.05
CA GLU A 200 -17.28 12.76 -16.58
C GLU A 200 -18.09 12.98 -17.84
#